data_bf84940a6e26bb31f78d5cd73ffe892a
#
_entry.id   bf84940a6e26bb31f78d5cd73ffe892a
#
_cell.length_a   1.000
_cell.length_b   1.000
_cell.length_c   1.000
_cell.angle_alpha   90.00
_cell.angle_beta   90.00
_cell.angle_gamma   90.00
#
_symmetry.space_group_name_H-M   'P 1'
#
loop_
_entity.id
_entity.type
_entity.pdbx_description
1 polymer ?
#
loop_
_entity_poly.entity_id
_entity_poly.type
_entity_poly.pdbx_seq_one_letter_code
_entity_poly.pdbx_strand_id
1 'polypeptide(L)'
;MVSYLNEQNIAEKKIKYIRFERKILDYGTENVFQFKSLKELIVFLNKFENKNILSTLGSNSLVELRSIEEKNNLFIRILPTAASIQNAEKLGYLPKNIIAMQGPFSKEINVAILKNYKID
;
A
#
# COMPACT_ATOMS: atom_id res chain seq x y z
N MET A 1 -5.34 8.53 -7.70
CA MET A 1 -4.38 8.50 -6.58
C MET A 1 -3.06 7.95 -7.04
N VAL A 2 -2.01 8.50 -6.56
CA VAL A 2 -0.65 8.09 -6.95
C VAL A 2 0.04 7.48 -5.74
N SER A 3 0.71 6.36 -5.94
CA SER A 3 1.57 5.78 -4.91
C SER A 3 2.82 6.63 -4.75
N TYR A 4 3.32 6.75 -3.53
CA TYR A 4 4.56 7.47 -3.25
C TYR A 4 5.81 6.62 -3.47
N LEU A 5 5.63 5.34 -3.78
CA LEU A 5 6.74 4.47 -4.16
C LEU A 5 7.05 4.69 -5.63
N ASN A 6 8.29 4.93 -5.97
CA ASN A 6 8.71 5.16 -7.33
C ASN A 6 9.62 4.02 -7.82
N GLU A 7 9.98 4.05 -9.11
CA GLU A 7 10.78 3.00 -9.72
C GLU A 7 12.15 2.83 -9.07
N GLN A 8 12.73 3.89 -8.56
CA GLN A 8 14.03 3.80 -7.86
C GLN A 8 13.91 2.97 -6.57
N ASN A 9 12.82 3.17 -5.83
CA ASN A 9 12.56 2.37 -4.64
C ASN A 9 12.37 0.90 -4.99
N ILE A 10 11.68 0.63 -6.09
CA ILE A 10 11.47 -0.72 -6.59
C ILE A 10 12.80 -1.36 -6.97
N ALA A 11 13.65 -0.65 -7.71
CA ALA A 11 14.94 -1.14 -8.16
C ALA A 11 15.85 -1.51 -6.98
N GLU A 12 15.88 -0.70 -5.93
CA GLU A 12 16.72 -0.95 -4.76
C GLU A 12 16.27 -2.16 -3.95
N LYS A 13 14.97 -2.34 -3.81
CA LYS A 13 14.42 -3.43 -2.99
C LYS A 13 14.01 -4.64 -3.80
N LYS A 14 13.87 -4.51 -5.11
CA LYS A 14 13.32 -5.55 -5.98
C LYS A 14 11.96 -6.06 -5.48
N ILE A 15 11.15 -5.14 -5.01
CA ILE A 15 9.82 -5.40 -4.49
C ILE A 15 8.80 -5.30 -5.63
N LYS A 16 7.80 -6.16 -5.60
CA LYS A 16 6.68 -6.06 -6.53
C LYS A 16 5.90 -4.78 -6.24
N TYR A 17 5.84 -3.90 -7.22
CA TYR A 17 5.17 -2.61 -7.08
C TYR A 17 3.83 -2.65 -7.79
N ILE A 18 2.77 -2.36 -7.03
CA ILE A 18 1.41 -2.37 -7.56
C ILE A 18 0.85 -0.97 -7.40
N ARG A 19 0.37 -0.41 -8.49
CA ARG A 19 -0.14 0.96 -8.52
C ARG A 19 -1.56 0.98 -9.04
N PHE A 20 -2.45 1.65 -8.30
CA PHE A 20 -3.79 1.95 -8.75
C PHE A 20 -3.82 3.38 -9.28
N GLU A 21 -4.20 3.55 -10.55
CA GLU A 21 -4.36 4.87 -11.15
C GLU A 21 -5.57 4.88 -12.08
N ARG A 22 -6.17 6.06 -12.23
CA ARG A 22 -7.29 6.26 -13.15
C ARG A 22 -6.84 6.26 -14.60
N LYS A 23 -5.60 6.67 -14.85
CA LYS A 23 -5.01 6.63 -16.19
C LYS A 23 -4.06 5.46 -16.28
N ILE A 24 -4.07 4.80 -17.43
CA ILE A 24 -3.11 3.73 -17.69
C ILE A 24 -1.82 4.38 -18.14
N LEU A 25 -0.74 4.14 -17.41
CA LEU A 25 0.60 4.59 -17.76
C LEU A 25 1.48 3.38 -17.99
N ASP A 26 2.37 3.48 -18.97
CA ASP A 26 3.33 2.42 -19.24
C ASP A 26 4.60 2.70 -18.45
N TYR A 27 4.87 1.87 -17.46
CA TYR A 27 6.08 2.00 -16.65
C TYR A 27 7.24 1.19 -17.18
N GLY A 28 7.00 0.26 -18.11
CA GLY A 28 8.06 -0.53 -18.74
C GLY A 28 8.85 -1.41 -17.78
N THR A 29 8.32 -1.74 -16.61
CA THR A 29 9.01 -2.59 -15.65
C THR A 29 8.21 -3.86 -15.37
N GLU A 30 8.94 -4.95 -15.09
CA GLU A 30 8.32 -6.25 -14.81
C GLU A 30 7.63 -6.31 -13.46
N ASN A 31 8.00 -5.42 -12.54
CA ASN A 31 7.50 -5.44 -11.17
C ASN A 31 6.38 -4.44 -10.93
N VAL A 32 5.88 -3.80 -11.99
CA VAL A 32 4.81 -2.81 -11.89
C VAL A 32 3.56 -3.33 -12.58
N PHE A 33 2.45 -3.34 -11.86
CA PHE A 33 1.16 -3.76 -12.38
C PHE A 33 0.19 -2.58 -12.27
N GLN A 34 -0.63 -2.39 -13.30
CA GLN A 34 -1.61 -1.30 -13.34
C GLN A 34 -3.01 -1.86 -13.33
N PHE A 35 -3.90 -1.18 -12.61
CA PHE A 35 -5.30 -1.58 -12.52
C PHE A 35 -6.21 -0.38 -12.77
N LYS A 36 -7.31 -0.60 -13.47
CA LYS A 36 -8.27 0.45 -13.80
C LYS A 36 -9.20 0.79 -12.65
N SER A 37 -9.40 -0.15 -11.73
CA SER A 37 -10.30 0.05 -10.60
C SER A 37 -9.73 -0.57 -9.34
N LEU A 38 -10.18 -0.08 -8.20
CA LEU A 38 -9.81 -0.64 -6.91
C LEU A 38 -10.28 -2.10 -6.80
N LYS A 39 -11.44 -2.40 -7.37
CA LYS A 39 -11.99 -3.76 -7.36
C LYS A 39 -11.05 -4.75 -8.06
N GLU A 40 -10.53 -4.38 -9.21
CA GLU A 40 -9.57 -5.21 -9.94
C GLU A 40 -8.29 -5.42 -9.15
N LEU A 41 -7.79 -4.36 -8.51
CA LEU A 41 -6.62 -4.44 -7.65
C LEU A 41 -6.83 -5.43 -6.51
N ILE A 42 -7.97 -5.36 -5.85
CA ILE A 42 -8.29 -6.24 -4.72
C ILE A 42 -8.41 -7.69 -5.17
N VAL A 43 -9.05 -7.95 -6.30
CA VAL A 43 -9.13 -9.30 -6.86
C VAL A 43 -7.73 -9.86 -7.11
N PHE A 44 -6.83 -9.04 -7.63
CA PHE A 44 -5.45 -9.46 -7.87
C PHE A 44 -4.73 -9.76 -6.56
N LEU A 45 -4.85 -8.88 -5.57
CA LEU A 45 -4.16 -9.03 -4.28
C LEU A 45 -4.68 -10.22 -3.48
N ASN A 46 -5.93 -10.58 -3.65
CA ASN A 46 -6.51 -11.73 -2.97
C ASN A 46 -5.97 -13.08 -3.46
N LYS A 47 -5.19 -13.09 -4.52
CA LYS A 47 -4.50 -14.29 -4.98
C LYS A 47 -3.26 -14.60 -4.15
N PHE A 48 -2.76 -13.65 -3.37
CA PHE A 48 -1.57 -13.83 -2.54
C PHE A 48 -1.95 -14.28 -1.14
N GLU A 49 -1.06 -15.03 -0.52
CA GLU A 49 -1.20 -15.48 0.86
C GLU A 49 0.12 -15.28 1.60
N ASN A 50 0.01 -14.92 2.87
CA ASN A 50 1.16 -14.77 3.77
C ASN A 50 2.19 -13.76 3.28
N LYS A 51 1.71 -12.67 2.64
CA LYS A 51 2.57 -11.60 2.17
C LYS A 51 2.46 -10.38 3.06
N ASN A 52 3.56 -9.63 3.16
CA ASN A 52 3.56 -8.33 3.82
C ASN A 52 3.31 -7.28 2.74
N ILE A 53 2.18 -6.61 2.82
CA ILE A 53 1.72 -5.66 1.81
C ILE A 53 1.62 -4.28 2.45
N LEU A 54 2.12 -3.27 1.75
CA LEU A 54 1.99 -1.88 2.17
C LEU A 54 1.02 -1.16 1.25
N SER A 55 -0.05 -0.59 1.81
CA SER A 55 -0.96 0.29 1.07
C SER A 55 -0.60 1.74 1.34
N THR A 56 -0.47 2.51 0.26
CA THR A 56 -0.29 3.96 0.32
C THR A 56 -1.48 4.69 -0.28
N LEU A 57 -2.63 4.02 -0.34
CA LEU A 57 -3.85 4.58 -0.93
C LEU A 57 -4.59 5.56 -0.01
N GLY A 58 -4.17 5.66 1.24
CA GLY A 58 -4.82 6.54 2.20
C GLY A 58 -6.07 5.91 2.83
N SER A 59 -6.85 6.72 3.53
CA SER A 59 -7.95 6.21 4.35
C SER A 59 -9.23 5.91 3.57
N ASN A 60 -9.36 6.37 2.33
CA ASN A 60 -10.61 6.24 1.58
C ASN A 60 -10.87 4.83 1.04
N SER A 61 -9.86 3.96 1.02
CA SER A 61 -9.97 2.61 0.48
C SER A 61 -9.90 1.52 1.55
N LEU A 62 -9.92 1.89 2.82
CA LEU A 62 -9.70 0.95 3.92
C LEU A 62 -10.78 -0.10 4.04
N VAL A 63 -12.03 0.25 3.72
CA VAL A 63 -13.14 -0.71 3.77
C VAL A 63 -12.90 -1.84 2.78
N GLU A 64 -12.56 -1.49 1.55
CA GLU A 64 -12.34 -2.46 0.47
C GLU A 64 -11.09 -3.30 0.69
N LEU A 65 -10.08 -2.74 1.33
CA LEU A 65 -8.82 -3.46 1.57
C LEU A 65 -8.90 -4.48 2.69
N ARG A 66 -9.96 -4.47 3.49
CA ARG A 66 -10.08 -5.40 4.62
C ARG A 66 -10.01 -6.87 4.22
N SER A 67 -10.53 -7.21 3.05
CA SER A 67 -10.52 -8.60 2.60
C SER A 67 -9.10 -9.15 2.42
N ILE A 68 -8.14 -8.29 2.13
CA ILE A 68 -6.75 -8.69 1.93
C ILE A 68 -6.12 -9.18 3.23
N GLU A 69 -6.53 -8.65 4.37
CA GLU A 69 -6.00 -9.04 5.67
C GLU A 69 -6.35 -10.45 6.08
N GLU A 70 -7.35 -11.06 5.49
CA GLU A 70 -7.73 -12.43 5.81
C GLU A 70 -6.62 -13.42 5.53
N LYS A 71 -5.78 -13.13 4.53
CA LYS A 71 -4.71 -14.03 4.09
C LYS A 71 -3.33 -13.41 4.16
N ASN A 72 -3.24 -12.11 4.30
CA ASN A 72 -1.99 -11.37 4.22
C ASN A 72 -1.85 -10.41 5.40
N ASN A 73 -0.63 -9.95 5.62
CA ASN A 73 -0.35 -8.93 6.61
C ASN A 73 -0.33 -7.57 5.89
N LEU A 74 -1.37 -6.77 6.11
CA LEU A 74 -1.54 -5.49 5.43
C LEU A 74 -1.17 -4.34 6.34
N PHE A 75 -0.16 -3.58 5.93
CA PHE A 75 0.19 -2.30 6.56
C PHE A 75 -0.43 -1.17 5.77
N ILE A 76 -1.01 -0.21 6.47
CA ILE A 76 -1.64 0.95 5.82
C ILE A 76 -0.92 2.22 6.25
N ARG A 77 -0.59 3.07 5.27
CA ARG A 77 -0.02 4.38 5.53
C ARG A 77 -1.11 5.42 5.34
N ILE A 78 -1.44 6.12 6.41
CA ILE A 78 -2.52 7.10 6.44
C ILE A 78 -2.04 8.41 7.07
N LEU A 79 -2.83 9.47 6.94
CA LEU A 79 -2.52 10.74 7.58
C LEU A 79 -2.59 10.61 9.11
N PRO A 80 -1.71 11.33 9.85
CA PRO A 80 -1.67 11.25 11.30
C PRO A 80 -2.73 12.16 11.97
N THR A 81 -3.96 12.09 11.48
CA THR A 81 -5.08 12.82 12.08
C THR A 81 -5.90 11.90 12.96
N ALA A 82 -6.51 12.46 14.00
CA ALA A 82 -7.37 11.67 14.87
C ALA A 82 -8.48 10.98 14.07
N ALA A 83 -9.09 11.70 13.12
CA ALA A 83 -10.16 11.14 12.30
C ALA A 83 -9.71 9.94 11.47
N SER A 84 -8.54 10.03 10.82
CA SER A 84 -8.01 8.93 10.01
C SER A 84 -7.68 7.71 10.86
N ILE A 85 -7.04 7.93 12.00
CA ILE A 85 -6.64 6.84 12.88
C ILE A 85 -7.87 6.16 13.49
N GLN A 86 -8.84 6.94 13.97
CA GLN A 86 -10.08 6.40 14.54
C GLN A 86 -10.87 5.61 13.50
N ASN A 87 -10.93 6.10 12.26
CA ASN A 87 -11.61 5.40 11.19
C ASN A 87 -10.96 4.04 10.92
N ALA A 88 -9.63 4.00 10.85
CA ALA A 88 -8.91 2.75 10.65
C ALA A 88 -9.16 1.76 11.80
N GLU A 89 -9.13 2.24 13.03
CA GLU A 89 -9.39 1.39 14.20
C GLU A 89 -10.81 0.86 14.23
N LYS A 90 -11.79 1.68 13.88
CA LYS A 90 -13.19 1.26 13.77
C LYS A 90 -13.40 0.17 12.74
N LEU A 91 -12.62 0.21 11.66
CA LEU A 91 -12.68 -0.80 10.62
C LEU A 91 -11.95 -2.09 11.01
N GLY A 92 -11.27 -2.10 12.15
CA GLY A 92 -10.61 -3.28 12.67
C GLY A 92 -9.12 -3.39 12.38
N TYR A 93 -8.50 -2.36 11.81
CA TYR A 93 -7.05 -2.36 11.63
C TYR A 93 -6.35 -2.23 12.97
N LEU A 94 -5.34 -3.07 13.19
CA LEU A 94 -4.59 -3.06 14.43
C LEU A 94 -3.54 -1.95 14.44
N PRO A 95 -3.24 -1.35 15.59
CA PRO A 95 -2.24 -0.28 15.66
C PRO A 95 -0.89 -0.65 15.05
N LYS A 96 -0.46 -1.89 15.21
CA LYS A 96 0.81 -2.36 14.65
C LYS A 96 0.85 -2.35 13.12
N ASN A 97 -0.32 -2.30 12.49
CA ASN A 97 -0.44 -2.27 11.04
C ASN A 97 -0.76 -0.88 10.49
N ILE A 98 -0.88 0.10 11.38
CA ILE A 98 -1.19 1.49 10.98
C ILE A 98 0.09 2.31 11.04
N ILE A 99 0.46 2.88 9.89
CA ILE A 99 1.59 3.79 9.78
C ILE A 99 1.03 5.18 9.54
N ALA A 100 0.99 5.99 10.61
CA ALA A 100 0.41 7.33 10.53
C ALA A 100 1.53 8.33 10.27
N MET A 101 1.65 8.78 9.03
CA MET A 101 2.70 9.69 8.61
C MET A 101 2.18 10.68 7.59
N GLN A 102 2.70 11.88 7.64
CA GLN A 102 2.38 12.93 6.67
C GLN A 102 3.55 13.09 5.69
N GLY A 103 3.22 13.20 4.40
CA GLY A 103 4.20 13.49 3.36
C GLY A 103 4.68 14.94 3.39
N PRO A 104 5.62 15.31 2.54
CA PRO A 104 6.16 14.46 1.46
C PRO A 104 7.06 13.34 1.97
N PHE A 105 7.16 12.27 1.17
CA PHE A 105 7.97 11.12 1.50
C PHE A 105 9.21 11.06 0.61
N SER A 106 10.38 11.12 1.21
CA SER A 106 11.62 10.94 0.49
C SER A 106 11.81 9.48 0.12
N LYS A 107 12.71 9.23 -0.83
CA LYS A 107 13.12 7.87 -1.19
C LYS A 107 13.62 7.12 0.04
N GLU A 108 14.42 7.77 0.86
CA GLU A 108 15.00 7.17 2.06
C GLU A 108 13.93 6.73 3.06
N ILE A 109 12.91 7.55 3.25
CA ILE A 109 11.79 7.21 4.13
C ILE A 109 11.03 6.00 3.57
N ASN A 110 10.73 6.00 2.28
CA ASN A 110 10.02 4.89 1.65
C ASN A 110 10.81 3.59 1.75
N VAL A 111 12.10 3.64 1.46
CA VAL A 111 12.97 2.46 1.55
C VAL A 111 13.04 1.96 2.98
N ALA A 112 13.15 2.86 3.95
CA ALA A 112 13.19 2.50 5.37
C ALA A 112 11.90 1.78 5.79
N ILE A 113 10.75 2.24 5.35
CA ILE A 113 9.46 1.60 5.64
C ILE A 113 9.43 0.19 5.03
N LEU A 114 9.81 0.06 3.77
CA LEU A 114 9.81 -1.23 3.09
C LEU A 114 10.70 -2.24 3.79
N LYS A 115 11.87 -1.81 4.25
CA LYS A 115 12.80 -2.68 4.98
C LYS A 115 12.32 -3.01 6.37
N ASN A 116 11.86 -1.99 7.09
CA ASN A 116 11.46 -2.15 8.49
C ASN A 116 10.30 -3.12 8.65
N TYR A 117 9.32 -3.06 7.76
CA TYR A 117 8.14 -3.92 7.80
C TYR A 117 8.27 -5.16 6.93
N LYS A 118 9.43 -5.37 6.29
CA LYS A 118 9.71 -6.53 5.44
C LYS A 118 8.65 -6.72 4.36
N ILE A 119 8.34 -5.62 3.67
CA ILE A 119 7.32 -5.65 2.61
C ILE A 119 7.77 -6.51 1.43
N ASP A 120 6.88 -7.35 0.95
CA ASP A 120 7.13 -8.27 -0.18
C ASP A 120 6.90 -7.63 -1.59
#